data_b28c135060f52b009ba21af104947c6c
#
_entry.id   b28c135060f52b009ba21af104947c6c
#
_cell.length_a   1.000
_cell.length_b   1.000
_cell.length_c   1.000
_cell.angle_alpha   90.00
_cell.angle_beta   90.00
_cell.angle_gamma   90.00
#
_symmetry.space_group_name_H-M   'P 1'
#
loop_
_entity.id
_entity.type
_entity.pdbx_description
1 polymer ?
#
loop_
_entity_poly.entity_id
_entity_poly.type
_entity_poly.pdbx_seq_one_letter_code
_entity_poly.pdbx_strand_id
1 'polypeptide(L)'
;MKRPKFILNRTDDYLHHSKKWMIGHALLFYVASIFCFVALQMVCSYIYGLFGVSPESLTKFGGDPQYQIQKKSTLEFLLSVLLVAPLCEEVIFRFGISLKRNAVALWVAIAPVILTWYLISKNCIIVGVALLIGLLIGAYIFFRTDDSLWDKVRTKMSLAVVWISALAFGLLHLNAFTDMSWVILPYALCICVWPFLGGCAITYLRMNMGFFAGLIMHIVVNLPGVIGSLFMSM
;
A
#
# COMPACT_ATOMS: atom_id res chain seq x y z
N MET A 1 -31.43 0.04 7.20
CA MET A 1 -30.79 0.81 6.11
C MET A 1 -29.67 -0.06 5.53
N LYS A 2 -29.75 -0.54 4.29
CA LYS A 2 -28.68 -1.31 3.65
C LYS A 2 -27.49 -0.37 3.42
N ARG A 3 -26.36 -0.65 4.05
CA ARG A 3 -25.11 0.12 3.80
C ARG A 3 -24.68 -0.04 2.36
N PRO A 4 -24.14 1.00 1.72
CA PRO A 4 -23.68 0.89 0.34
C PRO A 4 -22.61 -0.20 0.21
N LYS A 5 -22.75 -1.06 -0.78
CA LYS A 5 -21.81 -2.16 -1.10
C LYS A 5 -20.56 -1.54 -1.73
N PHE A 6 -19.60 -1.13 -0.94
CA PHE A 6 -18.33 -0.60 -1.42
C PHE A 6 -17.25 -1.68 -1.34
N ILE A 7 -16.29 -1.65 -2.26
CA ILE A 7 -15.21 -2.66 -2.37
C ILE A 7 -14.42 -2.83 -1.05
N LEU A 8 -14.37 -1.80 -0.20
CA LEU A 8 -13.69 -1.81 1.08
C LEU A 8 -14.63 -2.04 2.28
N ASN A 9 -15.92 -2.19 2.04
CA ASN A 9 -16.88 -2.39 3.12
C ASN A 9 -17.09 -3.88 3.37
N ARG A 10 -16.63 -4.39 4.53
CA ARG A 10 -16.91 -5.74 4.99
C ARG A 10 -18.36 -5.79 5.45
N THR A 11 -19.29 -6.07 4.54
CA THR A 11 -20.68 -6.40 4.88
C THR A 11 -20.83 -7.92 4.91
N ASP A 12 -21.68 -8.43 5.79
CA ASP A 12 -21.97 -9.88 5.89
C ASP A 12 -22.48 -10.47 4.56
N ASP A 13 -22.97 -9.64 3.65
CA ASP A 13 -23.38 -10.00 2.29
C ASP A 13 -22.25 -10.62 1.45
N TYR A 14 -20.96 -10.31 1.72
CA TYR A 14 -19.84 -10.91 0.99
C TYR A 14 -19.55 -12.36 1.41
N LEU A 15 -20.04 -12.81 2.55
CA LEU A 15 -19.93 -14.19 3.00
C LEU A 15 -20.65 -15.18 2.07
N HIS A 16 -21.60 -14.69 1.24
CA HIS A 16 -22.34 -15.48 0.27
C HIS A 16 -21.69 -15.55 -1.12
N HIS A 17 -20.65 -14.75 -1.39
CA HIS A 17 -19.99 -14.78 -2.67
C HIS A 17 -18.84 -15.80 -2.71
N SER A 18 -18.71 -16.50 -3.84
CA SER A 18 -17.61 -17.43 -4.06
C SER A 18 -16.26 -16.70 -4.08
N LYS A 19 -15.18 -17.39 -3.66
CA LYS A 19 -13.81 -16.87 -3.74
C LYS A 19 -13.46 -16.41 -5.16
N LYS A 20 -13.89 -17.14 -6.19
CA LYS A 20 -13.70 -16.79 -7.61
C LYS A 20 -14.34 -15.45 -7.95
N TRP A 21 -15.55 -15.19 -7.45
CA TRP A 21 -16.24 -13.91 -7.66
C TRP A 21 -15.47 -12.76 -7.01
N MET A 22 -14.99 -12.94 -5.77
CA MET A 22 -14.22 -11.90 -5.06
C MET A 22 -12.91 -11.55 -5.77
N ILE A 23 -12.19 -12.58 -6.27
CA ILE A 23 -10.97 -12.37 -7.06
C ILE A 23 -11.30 -11.66 -8.37
N GLY A 24 -12.30 -12.11 -9.12
CA GLY A 24 -12.73 -11.47 -10.36
C GLY A 24 -13.14 -10.02 -10.17
N HIS A 25 -13.85 -9.72 -9.08
CA HIS A 25 -14.25 -8.35 -8.74
C HIS A 25 -13.06 -7.45 -8.40
N ALA A 26 -12.08 -7.95 -7.63
CA ALA A 26 -10.87 -7.22 -7.32
C ALA A 26 -10.01 -6.95 -8.57
N LEU A 27 -9.88 -7.94 -9.45
CA LEU A 27 -9.15 -7.80 -10.71
C LEU A 27 -9.84 -6.83 -11.66
N LEU A 28 -11.17 -6.92 -11.80
CA LEU A 28 -11.94 -5.98 -12.62
C LEU A 28 -11.79 -4.54 -12.12
N PHE A 29 -11.91 -4.33 -10.80
CA PHE A 29 -11.68 -3.02 -10.20
C PHE A 29 -10.26 -2.53 -10.47
N TYR A 30 -9.24 -3.39 -10.32
CA TYR A 30 -7.86 -3.04 -10.58
C TYR A 30 -7.64 -2.67 -12.05
N VAL A 31 -8.14 -3.45 -13.00
CA VAL A 31 -8.05 -3.15 -14.44
C VAL A 31 -8.76 -1.83 -14.76
N ALA A 32 -9.96 -1.60 -14.25
CA ALA A 32 -10.66 -0.33 -14.42
C ALA A 32 -9.86 0.84 -13.84
N SER A 33 -9.19 0.65 -12.69
CA SER A 33 -8.35 1.68 -12.07
C SER A 33 -7.12 2.02 -12.90
N ILE A 34 -6.57 1.09 -13.71
CA ILE A 34 -5.50 1.37 -14.67
C ILE A 34 -5.97 2.42 -15.69
N PHE A 35 -7.13 2.18 -16.30
CA PHE A 35 -7.67 3.13 -17.31
C PHE A 35 -7.93 4.50 -16.69
N CYS A 36 -8.54 4.56 -15.51
CA CYS A 36 -8.77 5.82 -14.79
C CYS A 36 -7.45 6.54 -14.49
N PHE A 37 -6.43 5.81 -14.05
CA PHE A 37 -5.11 6.39 -13.76
C PHE A 37 -4.44 6.93 -15.02
N VAL A 38 -4.42 6.16 -16.12
CA VAL A 38 -3.84 6.60 -17.40
C VAL A 38 -4.55 7.86 -17.90
N ALA A 39 -5.88 7.89 -17.87
CA ALA A 39 -6.65 9.09 -18.23
C ALA A 39 -6.28 10.30 -17.36
N LEU A 40 -6.20 10.12 -16.04
CA LEU A 40 -5.81 11.18 -15.11
C LEU A 40 -4.38 11.66 -15.40
N GLN A 41 -3.44 10.76 -15.64
CA GLN A 41 -2.06 11.09 -15.96
C GLN A 41 -1.96 11.88 -17.28
N MET A 42 -2.72 11.49 -18.31
CA MET A 42 -2.77 12.24 -19.58
C MET A 42 -3.29 13.67 -19.37
N VAL A 43 -4.36 13.83 -18.60
CA VAL A 43 -4.92 15.16 -18.28
C VAL A 43 -3.90 15.99 -17.50
N CYS A 44 -3.26 15.44 -16.48
CA CYS A 44 -2.23 16.12 -15.71
C CYS A 44 -1.05 16.53 -16.59
N SER A 45 -0.54 15.63 -17.44
CA SER A 45 0.56 15.91 -18.35
C SER A 45 0.20 17.01 -19.37
N TYR A 46 -1.02 17.00 -19.89
CA TYR A 46 -1.52 18.05 -20.77
C TYR A 46 -1.55 19.42 -20.07
N ILE A 47 -2.11 19.47 -18.84
CA ILE A 47 -2.16 20.71 -18.06
C ILE A 47 -0.76 21.27 -17.81
N TYR A 48 0.19 20.43 -17.38
CA TYR A 48 1.58 20.85 -17.15
C TYR A 48 2.25 21.33 -18.45
N GLY A 49 1.96 20.66 -19.58
CA GLY A 49 2.42 21.08 -20.90
C GLY A 49 1.98 22.49 -21.30
N LEU A 50 0.74 22.90 -20.90
CA LEU A 50 0.25 24.27 -21.15
C LEU A 50 1.08 25.33 -20.38
N PHE A 51 1.72 24.97 -19.27
CA PHE A 51 2.60 25.83 -18.51
C PHE A 51 4.08 25.69 -18.89
N GLY A 52 4.40 24.97 -19.99
CA GLY A 52 5.77 24.75 -20.46
C GLY A 52 6.59 23.82 -19.56
N VAL A 53 5.95 23.04 -18.71
CA VAL A 53 6.60 22.08 -17.81
C VAL A 53 6.49 20.69 -18.44
N SER A 54 7.62 20.09 -18.85
CA SER A 54 7.58 18.73 -19.38
C SER A 54 7.38 17.70 -18.25
N PRO A 55 6.50 16.70 -18.42
CA PRO A 55 6.33 15.61 -17.46
C PRO A 55 7.64 14.88 -17.12
N GLU A 56 8.55 14.76 -18.08
CA GLU A 56 9.87 14.14 -17.90
C GLU A 56 10.76 14.91 -16.92
N SER A 57 10.65 16.26 -16.88
CA SER A 57 11.38 17.08 -15.90
C SER A 57 10.83 16.91 -14.48
N LEU A 58 9.58 16.45 -14.35
CA LEU A 58 8.89 16.21 -13.08
C LEU A 58 9.14 14.79 -12.54
N THR A 59 9.51 13.86 -13.43
CA THR A 59 9.72 12.45 -13.10
C THR A 59 11.17 12.11 -12.79
N LYS A 60 11.93 13.03 -12.17
CA LYS A 60 13.18 12.61 -11.51
C LYS A 60 12.81 11.72 -10.31
N PHE A 61 12.36 10.50 -10.64
CA PHE A 61 12.20 9.45 -9.68
C PHE A 61 13.57 9.13 -9.07
N GLY A 62 13.74 9.42 -7.79
CA GLY A 62 14.86 8.86 -7.03
C GLY A 62 14.78 7.33 -6.97
N GLY A 63 13.68 6.78 -7.43
CA GLY A 63 13.43 5.36 -7.66
C GLY A 63 13.24 5.04 -9.13
N ASP A 64 13.95 5.71 -10.07
CA ASP A 64 13.93 5.32 -11.47
C ASP A 64 14.16 3.81 -11.55
N PRO A 65 13.21 3.04 -12.09
CA PRO A 65 13.35 1.59 -12.23
C PRO A 65 14.61 1.23 -13.02
N GLN A 66 14.99 2.02 -14.01
CA GLN A 66 16.23 1.81 -14.78
C GLN A 66 17.48 1.98 -13.89
N TYR A 67 17.49 3.01 -13.03
CA TYR A 67 18.59 3.21 -12.08
C TYR A 67 18.69 2.04 -11.06
N GLN A 68 17.56 1.54 -10.61
CA GLN A 68 17.51 0.40 -9.68
C GLN A 68 17.96 -0.89 -10.35
N ILE A 69 17.59 -1.12 -11.63
CA ILE A 69 18.02 -2.30 -12.40
C ILE A 69 19.52 -2.21 -12.71
N GLN A 70 20.04 -1.04 -13.08
CA GLN A 70 21.48 -0.85 -13.34
C GLN A 70 22.34 -1.07 -12.09
N LYS A 71 21.79 -0.78 -10.90
CA LYS A 71 22.51 -0.90 -9.62
C LYS A 71 22.37 -2.26 -8.95
N LYS A 72 21.34 -3.04 -9.30
CA LYS A 72 21.07 -4.37 -8.75
C LYS A 72 21.04 -5.40 -9.87
N SER A 73 21.34 -6.65 -9.57
CA SER A 73 21.04 -7.72 -10.51
C SER A 73 19.52 -7.80 -10.78
N THR A 74 19.14 -8.26 -11.97
CA THR A 74 17.71 -8.42 -12.34
C THR A 74 16.97 -9.27 -11.30
N LEU A 75 17.61 -10.32 -10.80
CA LEU A 75 17.01 -11.17 -9.76
C LEU A 75 16.76 -10.41 -8.44
N GLU A 76 17.75 -9.64 -7.99
CA GLU A 76 17.60 -8.82 -6.77
C GLU A 76 16.49 -7.76 -6.92
N PHE A 77 16.39 -7.15 -8.11
CA PHE A 77 15.29 -6.22 -8.41
C PHE A 77 13.94 -6.92 -8.34
N LEU A 78 13.77 -8.06 -9.02
CA LEU A 78 12.54 -8.83 -9.01
C LEU A 78 12.14 -9.27 -7.61
N LEU A 79 13.07 -9.84 -6.83
CA LEU A 79 12.82 -10.23 -5.45
C LEU A 79 12.44 -9.03 -4.57
N SER A 80 13.11 -7.89 -4.76
CA SER A 80 12.79 -6.68 -3.99
C SER A 80 11.39 -6.18 -4.27
N VAL A 81 10.98 -6.07 -5.55
CA VAL A 81 9.71 -5.42 -5.94
C VAL A 81 8.51 -6.38 -5.85
N LEU A 82 8.72 -7.68 -6.13
CA LEU A 82 7.61 -8.63 -6.14
C LEU A 82 7.43 -9.38 -4.81
N LEU A 83 8.44 -9.40 -3.93
CA LEU A 83 8.33 -10.17 -2.70
C LEU A 83 8.63 -9.32 -1.46
N VAL A 84 9.82 -8.72 -1.37
CA VAL A 84 10.27 -8.05 -0.13
C VAL A 84 9.44 -6.79 0.14
N ALA A 85 9.31 -5.89 -0.84
CA ALA A 85 8.53 -4.67 -0.67
C ALA A 85 7.04 -4.97 -0.41
N PRO A 86 6.34 -5.82 -1.21
CA PRO A 86 4.97 -6.22 -0.90
C PRO A 86 4.78 -6.80 0.49
N LEU A 87 5.69 -7.69 0.93
CA LEU A 87 5.61 -8.29 2.25
C LEU A 87 5.74 -7.24 3.37
N CYS A 88 6.74 -6.36 3.27
CA CYS A 88 6.94 -5.27 4.24
C CYS A 88 5.74 -4.32 4.28
N GLU A 89 5.23 -3.93 3.13
CA GLU A 89 4.11 -3.01 3.00
C GLU A 89 2.80 -3.65 3.50
N GLU A 90 2.57 -4.95 3.25
CA GLU A 90 1.42 -5.66 3.83
C GLU A 90 1.49 -5.71 5.36
N VAL A 91 2.68 -5.90 5.92
CA VAL A 91 2.85 -5.86 7.38
C VAL A 91 2.63 -4.45 7.91
N ILE A 92 3.21 -3.42 7.29
CA ILE A 92 3.09 -2.03 7.76
C ILE A 92 1.63 -1.55 7.69
N PHE A 93 0.99 -1.71 6.54
CA PHE A 93 -0.30 -1.06 6.28
C PHE A 93 -1.51 -1.95 6.56
N ARG A 94 -1.38 -3.28 6.50
CA ARG A 94 -2.56 -4.14 6.47
C ARG A 94 -2.59 -5.26 7.50
N PHE A 95 -1.49 -5.53 8.21
CA PHE A 95 -1.48 -6.63 9.18
C PHE A 95 -2.44 -6.37 10.34
N GLY A 96 -2.45 -5.14 10.89
CA GLY A 96 -3.32 -4.72 11.99
C GLY A 96 -4.77 -4.38 11.59
N ILE A 97 -5.09 -4.30 10.30
CA ILE A 97 -6.38 -3.80 9.79
C ILE A 97 -7.59 -4.66 10.20
N SER A 98 -7.37 -5.92 10.59
CA SER A 98 -8.41 -6.80 11.12
C SER A 98 -8.97 -6.34 12.47
N LEU A 99 -8.26 -5.44 13.16
CA LEU A 99 -8.56 -4.93 14.49
C LEU A 99 -8.85 -6.04 15.53
N LYS A 100 -8.26 -7.21 15.36
CA LYS A 100 -8.22 -8.26 16.38
C LYS A 100 -7.08 -7.95 17.34
N ARG A 101 -7.31 -8.07 18.66
CA ARG A 101 -6.30 -7.79 19.71
C ARG A 101 -4.91 -8.34 19.38
N ASN A 102 -4.81 -9.64 19.13
CA ASN A 102 -3.54 -10.30 18.86
C ASN A 102 -2.86 -9.76 17.59
N ALA A 103 -3.64 -9.50 16.53
CA ALA A 103 -3.10 -8.95 15.28
C ALA A 103 -2.61 -7.50 15.47
N VAL A 104 -3.35 -6.69 16.23
CA VAL A 104 -2.93 -5.30 16.53
C VAL A 104 -1.71 -5.28 17.43
N ALA A 105 -1.67 -6.12 18.49
CA ALA A 105 -0.52 -6.23 19.38
C ALA A 105 0.76 -6.61 18.61
N LEU A 106 0.68 -7.61 17.73
CA LEU A 106 1.81 -8.03 16.90
C LEU A 106 2.17 -6.96 15.85
N TRP A 107 1.17 -6.31 15.26
CA TRP A 107 1.38 -5.24 14.28
C TRP A 107 2.13 -4.05 14.89
N VAL A 108 1.72 -3.58 16.06
CA VAL A 108 2.38 -2.48 16.78
C VAL A 108 3.80 -2.84 17.18
N ALA A 109 4.08 -4.13 17.45
CA ALA A 109 5.44 -4.59 17.74
C ALA A 109 6.35 -4.58 16.51
N ILE A 110 5.85 -4.94 15.33
CA ILE A 110 6.66 -5.20 14.13
C ILE A 110 6.65 -4.03 13.14
N ALA A 111 5.49 -3.43 12.87
CA ALA A 111 5.36 -2.41 11.83
C ALA A 111 6.26 -1.18 12.04
N PRO A 112 6.42 -0.63 13.27
CA PRO A 112 7.35 0.47 13.50
C PRO A 112 8.81 0.13 13.21
N VAL A 113 9.21 -1.12 13.45
CA VAL A 113 10.58 -1.60 13.16
C VAL A 113 10.85 -1.59 11.66
N ILE A 114 9.93 -2.18 10.89
CA ILE A 114 10.04 -2.22 9.42
C ILE A 114 9.99 -0.79 8.86
N LEU A 115 9.07 0.04 9.36
CA LEU A 115 8.92 1.43 8.91
C LEU A 115 10.18 2.25 9.20
N THR A 116 10.75 2.10 10.39
CA THR A 116 11.99 2.79 10.79
C THR A 116 13.15 2.35 9.90
N TRP A 117 13.31 1.06 9.70
CA TRP A 117 14.36 0.52 8.83
C TRP A 117 14.22 0.97 7.38
N TYR A 118 12.98 0.99 6.87
CA TYR A 118 12.69 1.26 5.47
C TYR A 118 12.76 2.76 5.13
N LEU A 119 12.20 3.63 6.00
CA LEU A 119 12.02 5.05 5.69
C LEU A 119 12.93 5.99 6.46
N ILE A 120 13.31 5.66 7.71
CA ILE A 120 13.91 6.64 8.61
C ILE A 120 15.41 6.45 8.71
N SER A 121 15.85 5.27 9.12
CA SER A 121 17.26 5.01 9.39
C SER A 121 17.59 3.53 9.44
N LYS A 122 18.75 3.17 8.91
CA LYS A 122 19.35 1.83 9.07
C LYS A 122 20.22 1.74 10.33
N ASN A 123 20.22 2.76 11.18
CA ASN A 123 20.96 2.75 12.44
C ASN A 123 20.34 1.74 13.40
N CYS A 124 21.13 0.74 13.82
CA CYS A 124 20.66 -0.34 14.69
C CYS A 124 20.13 0.15 16.04
N ILE A 125 20.62 1.27 16.57
CA ILE A 125 20.14 1.83 17.84
C ILE A 125 18.72 2.36 17.66
N ILE A 126 18.47 3.14 16.61
CA ILE A 126 17.14 3.71 16.31
C ILE A 126 16.13 2.60 16.05
N VAL A 127 16.52 1.60 15.27
CA VAL A 127 15.69 0.41 14.99
C VAL A 127 15.43 -0.39 16.27
N GLY A 128 16.44 -0.55 17.12
CA GLY A 128 16.33 -1.23 18.42
C GLY A 128 15.39 -0.50 19.39
N VAL A 129 15.43 0.83 19.42
CA VAL A 129 14.50 1.65 20.22
C VAL A 129 13.07 1.50 19.69
N ALA A 130 12.86 1.54 18.37
CA ALA A 130 11.55 1.32 17.75
C ALA A 130 11.00 -0.09 18.10
N LEU A 131 11.85 -1.12 18.07
CA LEU A 131 11.49 -2.48 18.49
C LEU A 131 11.07 -2.52 19.96
N LEU A 132 11.88 -1.96 20.86
CA LEU A 132 11.58 -1.96 22.29
C LEU A 132 10.25 -1.27 22.58
N ILE A 133 10.02 -0.08 22.02
CA ILE A 133 8.76 0.66 22.19
C ILE A 133 7.60 -0.15 21.63
N GLY A 134 7.75 -0.70 20.43
CA GLY A 134 6.73 -1.52 19.79
C GLY A 134 6.37 -2.77 20.62
N LEU A 135 7.37 -3.46 21.16
CA LEU A 135 7.17 -4.63 22.04
C LEU A 135 6.44 -4.25 23.33
N LEU A 136 6.82 -3.14 23.97
CA LEU A 136 6.17 -2.68 25.22
C LEU A 136 4.69 -2.34 24.97
N ILE A 137 4.38 -1.60 23.90
CA ILE A 137 2.99 -1.25 23.55
C ILE A 137 2.22 -2.51 23.13
N GLY A 138 2.82 -3.37 22.31
CA GLY A 138 2.21 -4.64 21.90
C GLY A 138 1.90 -5.55 23.08
N ALA A 139 2.83 -5.69 24.01
CA ALA A 139 2.64 -6.44 25.26
C ALA A 139 1.52 -5.82 26.12
N TYR A 140 1.51 -4.49 26.26
CA TYR A 140 0.42 -3.80 26.96
C TYR A 140 -0.95 -4.11 26.34
N ILE A 141 -1.07 -4.01 25.02
CA ILE A 141 -2.31 -4.34 24.30
C ILE A 141 -2.69 -5.79 24.57
N PHE A 142 -1.76 -6.72 24.43
CA PHE A 142 -2.02 -8.14 24.58
C PHE A 142 -2.48 -8.54 25.99
N PHE A 143 -1.80 -8.02 27.03
CA PHE A 143 -2.05 -8.43 28.40
C PHE A 143 -3.06 -7.56 29.17
N ARG A 144 -3.29 -6.31 28.74
CA ARG A 144 -4.07 -5.33 29.48
C ARG A 144 -5.37 -4.91 28.81
N THR A 145 -5.63 -5.34 27.57
CA THR A 145 -6.89 -5.03 26.90
C THR A 145 -7.71 -6.29 26.65
N ASP A 146 -9.04 -6.14 26.65
CA ASP A 146 -9.98 -7.23 26.44
C ASP A 146 -10.43 -7.32 24.98
N ASP A 147 -10.80 -8.50 24.52
CA ASP A 147 -11.35 -8.71 23.18
C ASP A 147 -12.65 -7.92 22.96
N SER A 148 -13.46 -7.70 24.02
CA SER A 148 -14.68 -6.89 23.95
C SER A 148 -14.42 -5.44 23.58
N LEU A 149 -13.29 -4.86 24.03
CA LEU A 149 -12.84 -3.53 23.61
C LEU A 149 -12.56 -3.52 22.12
N TRP A 150 -11.79 -4.50 21.63
CA TRP A 150 -11.41 -4.59 20.22
C TRP A 150 -12.59 -4.89 19.30
N ASP A 151 -13.60 -5.63 19.76
CA ASP A 151 -14.85 -5.81 19.03
C ASP A 151 -15.61 -4.49 18.86
N LYS A 152 -15.66 -3.66 19.91
CA LYS A 152 -16.26 -2.31 19.83
C LYS A 152 -15.47 -1.41 18.87
N VAL A 153 -14.13 -1.42 18.96
CA VAL A 153 -13.24 -0.66 18.05
C VAL A 153 -13.46 -1.11 16.62
N ARG A 154 -13.46 -2.42 16.37
CA ARG A 154 -13.67 -2.99 15.02
C ARG A 154 -15.03 -2.58 14.45
N THR A 155 -16.10 -2.63 15.25
CA THR A 155 -17.45 -2.25 14.81
C THR A 155 -17.54 -0.77 14.45
N LYS A 156 -16.86 0.11 15.18
CA LYS A 156 -16.93 1.56 14.98
C LYS A 156 -15.93 2.08 13.94
N MET A 157 -14.72 1.52 13.92
CA MET A 157 -13.58 2.12 13.23
C MET A 157 -13.09 1.32 12.02
N SER A 158 -13.62 0.12 11.73
CA SER A 158 -13.09 -0.74 10.67
C SER A 158 -13.04 -0.05 9.30
N LEU A 159 -14.08 0.70 8.94
CA LEU A 159 -14.12 1.41 7.67
C LEU A 159 -13.10 2.55 7.62
N ALA A 160 -12.99 3.33 8.70
CA ALA A 160 -12.01 4.42 8.77
C ALA A 160 -10.57 3.90 8.68
N VAL A 161 -10.25 2.82 9.41
CA VAL A 161 -8.92 2.20 9.39
C VAL A 161 -8.56 1.68 8.01
N VAL A 162 -9.51 1.07 7.29
CA VAL A 162 -9.33 0.61 5.91
C VAL A 162 -8.98 1.76 4.98
N TRP A 163 -9.73 2.86 5.04
CA TRP A 163 -9.47 4.04 4.21
C TRP A 163 -8.16 4.75 4.56
N ILE A 164 -7.87 4.91 5.85
CA ILE A 164 -6.60 5.49 6.31
C ILE A 164 -5.42 4.64 5.83
N SER A 165 -5.52 3.32 5.96
CA SER A 165 -4.49 2.39 5.49
C SER A 165 -4.25 2.50 3.98
N ALA A 166 -5.32 2.51 3.18
CA ALA A 166 -5.21 2.64 1.72
C ALA A 166 -4.62 3.99 1.31
N LEU A 167 -5.06 5.08 1.96
CA LEU A 167 -4.55 6.43 1.70
C LEU A 167 -3.07 6.56 2.10
N ALA A 168 -2.71 6.09 3.30
CA ALA A 168 -1.33 6.11 3.77
C ALA A 168 -0.41 5.29 2.84
N PHE A 169 -0.88 4.14 2.37
CA PHE A 169 -0.16 3.35 1.38
C PHE A 169 0.07 4.10 0.07
N GLY A 170 -0.96 4.77 -0.47
CA GLY A 170 -0.81 5.62 -1.66
C GLY A 170 0.18 6.75 -1.44
N LEU A 171 0.05 7.48 -0.32
CA LEU A 171 0.91 8.63 0.01
C LEU A 171 2.37 8.24 0.30
N LEU A 172 2.63 6.99 0.74
CA LEU A 172 4.01 6.50 0.91
C LEU A 172 4.83 6.65 -0.38
N HIS A 173 4.19 6.53 -1.54
CA HIS A 173 4.84 6.64 -2.84
C HIS A 173 5.31 8.07 -3.19
N LEU A 174 4.92 9.09 -2.39
CA LEU A 174 5.54 10.41 -2.48
C LEU A 174 7.05 10.39 -2.21
N ASN A 175 7.54 9.40 -1.45
CA ASN A 175 8.98 9.22 -1.21
C ASN A 175 9.77 8.84 -2.48
N ALA A 176 9.10 8.49 -3.57
CA ALA A 176 9.75 8.27 -4.86
C ALA A 176 10.21 9.57 -5.53
N PHE A 177 9.70 10.72 -5.08
CA PHE A 177 10.07 12.04 -5.60
C PHE A 177 11.18 12.66 -4.74
N THR A 178 12.34 12.95 -5.33
CA THR A 178 13.50 13.50 -4.61
C THR A 178 13.42 15.01 -4.38
N ASP A 179 12.80 15.73 -5.32
CA ASP A 179 12.74 17.19 -5.33
C ASP A 179 11.28 17.67 -5.26
N MET A 180 10.69 17.55 -4.07
CA MET A 180 9.29 17.95 -3.87
C MET A 180 9.17 19.48 -3.81
N SER A 181 8.50 20.07 -4.79
CA SER A 181 8.11 21.48 -4.81
C SER A 181 6.60 21.63 -4.89
N TRP A 182 6.09 22.83 -4.60
CA TRP A 182 4.65 23.10 -4.75
C TRP A 182 4.14 22.92 -6.19
N VAL A 183 5.02 23.07 -7.17
CA VAL A 183 4.71 22.83 -8.58
C VAL A 183 4.60 21.33 -8.87
N ILE A 184 5.45 20.51 -8.26
CA ILE A 184 5.49 19.06 -8.48
C ILE A 184 4.42 18.35 -7.66
N LEU A 185 4.04 18.87 -6.50
CA LEU A 185 3.14 18.21 -5.56
C LEU A 185 1.81 17.73 -6.20
N PRO A 186 1.07 18.54 -7.00
CA PRO A 186 -0.16 18.06 -7.63
C PRO A 186 0.07 16.87 -8.56
N TYR A 187 1.16 16.89 -9.33
CA TYR A 187 1.53 15.78 -10.21
C TYR A 187 1.89 14.53 -9.40
N ALA A 188 2.70 14.68 -8.36
CA ALA A 188 3.07 13.58 -7.46
C ALA A 188 1.84 12.96 -6.79
N LEU A 189 0.87 13.77 -6.37
CA LEU A 189 -0.41 13.28 -5.83
C LEU A 189 -1.21 12.51 -6.88
N CYS A 190 -1.23 12.95 -8.15
CA CYS A 190 -1.86 12.19 -9.23
C CYS A 190 -1.21 10.81 -9.42
N ILE A 191 0.13 10.73 -9.34
CA ILE A 191 0.85 9.44 -9.39
C ILE A 191 0.46 8.55 -8.21
N CYS A 192 0.29 9.10 -6.99
CA CYS A 192 -0.11 8.36 -5.80
C CYS A 192 -1.53 7.76 -5.89
N VAL A 193 -2.37 8.23 -6.80
CA VAL A 193 -3.70 7.63 -7.04
C VAL A 193 -3.58 6.18 -7.49
N TRP A 194 -2.58 5.84 -8.28
CA TRP A 194 -2.36 4.47 -8.74
C TRP A 194 -2.15 3.47 -7.59
N PRO A 195 -1.12 3.63 -6.72
CA PRO A 195 -0.93 2.73 -5.59
C PRO A 195 -2.09 2.81 -4.59
N PHE A 196 -2.75 3.95 -4.42
CA PHE A 196 -3.97 4.04 -3.61
C PHE A 196 -5.07 3.11 -4.14
N LEU A 197 -5.40 3.15 -5.43
CA LEU A 197 -6.43 2.29 -6.04
C LEU A 197 -6.01 0.81 -6.02
N GLY A 198 -4.75 0.51 -6.34
CA GLY A 198 -4.18 -0.83 -6.15
C GLY A 198 -4.30 -1.31 -4.70
N GLY A 199 -3.98 -0.41 -3.76
CA GLY A 199 -4.15 -0.61 -2.32
C GLY A 199 -5.57 -0.95 -1.91
N CYS A 200 -6.58 -0.36 -2.55
CA CYS A 200 -7.99 -0.70 -2.33
C CYS A 200 -8.31 -2.14 -2.74
N ALA A 201 -7.85 -2.57 -3.92
CA ALA A 201 -8.05 -3.95 -4.39
C ALA A 201 -7.36 -4.98 -3.48
N ILE A 202 -6.11 -4.69 -3.08
CA ILE A 202 -5.34 -5.52 -2.14
C ILE A 202 -6.08 -5.63 -0.81
N THR A 203 -6.51 -4.50 -0.24
CA THR A 203 -7.22 -4.45 1.04
C THR A 203 -8.53 -5.20 0.98
N TYR A 204 -9.26 -5.11 -0.13
CA TYR A 204 -10.50 -5.87 -0.33
C TYR A 204 -10.26 -7.38 -0.24
N LEU A 205 -9.27 -7.92 -0.95
CA LEU A 205 -8.95 -9.36 -0.86
C LEU A 205 -8.38 -9.73 0.51
N ARG A 206 -7.55 -8.87 1.09
CA ARG A 206 -7.01 -9.06 2.45
C ARG A 206 -8.13 -9.24 3.49
N MET A 207 -9.15 -8.39 3.44
CA MET A 207 -10.27 -8.39 4.38
C MET A 207 -11.19 -9.60 4.21
N ASN A 208 -11.39 -10.05 2.97
CA ASN A 208 -12.35 -11.12 2.66
C ASN A 208 -11.72 -12.52 2.58
N MET A 209 -10.45 -12.63 2.19
CA MET A 209 -9.78 -13.90 1.92
C MET A 209 -8.50 -14.12 2.75
N GLY A 210 -8.07 -13.11 3.52
CA GLY A 210 -6.93 -13.21 4.42
C GLY A 210 -5.60 -12.70 3.85
N PHE A 211 -4.52 -12.88 4.62
CA PHE A 211 -3.22 -12.28 4.37
C PHE A 211 -2.62 -12.67 3.01
N PHE A 212 -2.58 -13.95 2.70
CA PHE A 212 -1.96 -14.44 1.46
C PHE A 212 -2.69 -13.96 0.20
N ALA A 213 -4.02 -13.84 0.24
CA ALA A 213 -4.78 -13.30 -0.89
C ALA A 213 -4.45 -11.82 -1.15
N GLY A 214 -4.31 -11.02 -0.10
CA GLY A 214 -3.82 -9.65 -0.21
C GLY A 214 -2.40 -9.59 -0.78
N LEU A 215 -1.48 -10.40 -0.26
CA LEU A 215 -0.09 -10.44 -0.74
C LEU A 215 0.01 -10.84 -2.23
N ILE A 216 -0.73 -11.86 -2.65
CA ILE A 216 -0.77 -12.28 -4.06
C ILE A 216 -1.31 -11.14 -4.93
N MET A 217 -2.39 -10.49 -4.50
CA MET A 217 -2.91 -9.33 -5.25
C MET A 217 -1.90 -8.18 -5.31
N HIS A 218 -1.12 -7.97 -4.26
CA HIS A 218 -0.06 -6.95 -4.25
C HIS A 218 1.02 -7.27 -5.29
N ILE A 219 1.46 -8.51 -5.38
CA ILE A 219 2.39 -8.97 -6.43
C ILE A 219 1.79 -8.70 -7.82
N VAL A 220 0.51 -9.01 -8.03
CA VAL A 220 -0.19 -8.77 -9.30
C VAL A 220 -0.24 -7.26 -9.63
N VAL A 221 -0.48 -6.41 -8.64
CA VAL A 221 -0.49 -4.94 -8.82
C VAL A 221 0.89 -4.40 -9.23
N ASN A 222 1.97 -5.00 -8.76
CA ASN A 222 3.33 -4.57 -9.09
C ASN A 222 3.83 -5.10 -10.44
N LEU A 223 3.23 -6.17 -10.98
CA LEU A 223 3.68 -6.79 -12.24
C LEU A 223 3.76 -5.83 -13.43
N PRO A 224 2.77 -4.96 -13.72
CA PRO A 224 2.88 -4.04 -14.85
C PRO A 224 4.09 -3.11 -14.78
N GLY A 225 4.41 -2.59 -13.59
CA GLY A 225 5.60 -1.76 -13.37
C GLY A 225 6.90 -2.53 -13.61
N VAL A 226 6.98 -3.77 -13.13
CA VAL A 226 8.14 -4.64 -13.35
C VAL A 226 8.33 -4.97 -14.83
N ILE A 227 7.23 -5.37 -15.51
CA ILE A 227 7.26 -5.69 -16.93
C ILE A 227 7.70 -4.47 -17.73
N GLY A 228 7.12 -3.29 -17.50
CA GLY A 228 7.51 -2.05 -18.16
C GLY A 228 8.98 -1.72 -17.96
N SER A 229 9.49 -1.88 -16.73
CA SER A 229 10.90 -1.62 -16.41
C SER A 229 11.87 -2.57 -17.13
N LEU A 230 11.49 -3.86 -17.26
CA LEU A 230 12.32 -4.83 -17.99
C LEU A 230 12.35 -4.54 -19.49
N PHE A 231 11.23 -4.15 -20.10
CA PHE A 231 11.18 -3.77 -21.51
C PHE A 231 12.00 -2.51 -21.82
N MET A 232 12.01 -1.53 -20.91
CA MET A 232 12.80 -0.31 -21.11
C MET A 232 14.30 -0.51 -20.87
N SER A 233 14.72 -1.60 -20.22
CA SER A 233 16.12 -1.91 -19.97
C SER A 233 16.77 -2.78 -21.07
N MET A 234 16.00 -3.27 -22.02
CA MET A 234 16.44 -3.99 -23.22
C MET A 234 16.76 -3.01 -24.35
#